data_6cd9a02c10901fe30545cd193ab4cef0
#
_entry.id   6cd9a02c10901fe30545cd193ab4cef0
#
_cell.length_a   1.000
_cell.length_b   1.000
_cell.length_c   1.000
_cell.angle_alpha   90.00
_cell.angle_beta   90.00
_cell.angle_gamma   90.00
#
_symmetry.space_group_name_H-M   'P 1'
#
loop_
_entity.id
_entity.type
_entity.pdbx_description
1 polymer ?
#
loop_
_entity_poly.entity_id
_entity_poly.type
_entity_poly.pdbx_seq_one_letter_code
_entity_poly.pdbx_strand_id
1 'polypeptide(L)'
;MAGVTTNRTRRASVLGGALGVLTAANVLNNRVARRWAPLTSAVATGTLLLIARGEGVTWRELGVRRARTGAVTGGALAAGVAAVYAAGVAHPRTRALFHDERALALSRRRVLEEALVQVPFGTVLLEEVGFRGVLPALLGRSLPPRTAVAVSAALFGLWHVLPAMDMAVANPALGRLTAGEAPDEAAGPMRTARPETVRTETVRTETAGQETVRTARLETARLETARLETARLETARLVAGTVASTAVAGLVFHGLRHRAGLLAPALLHLATNSLGYAAARVARRLDQPSRGSARPVR
;
A
#
# COMPACT_ATOMS: atom_id res chain seq x y z
N MET A 1 44.27 -6.66 13.20
CA MET A 1 42.91 -7.23 13.29
C MET A 1 41.92 -6.31 14.01
N ALA A 2 42.27 -5.54 15.03
CA ALA A 2 41.37 -4.63 15.78
C ALA A 2 40.66 -3.57 14.92
N GLY A 3 41.31 -2.94 13.94
CA GLY A 3 40.69 -1.89 13.10
C GLY A 3 39.59 -2.37 12.14
N VAL A 4 39.65 -3.63 11.71
CA VAL A 4 38.64 -4.22 10.80
C VAL A 4 37.34 -4.53 11.57
N THR A 5 37.47 -5.03 12.79
CA THR A 5 36.31 -5.32 13.68
C THR A 5 35.59 -4.03 14.06
N THR A 6 36.30 -2.98 14.43
CA THR A 6 35.74 -1.66 14.79
C THR A 6 34.95 -1.03 13.65
N ASN A 7 35.47 -1.13 12.41
CA ASN A 7 34.79 -0.56 11.23
C ASN A 7 33.51 -1.35 10.88
N ARG A 8 33.52 -2.69 11.05
CA ARG A 8 32.33 -3.53 10.80
C ARG A 8 31.22 -3.24 11.82
N THR A 9 31.56 -3.13 13.10
CA THR A 9 30.61 -2.80 14.17
C THR A 9 29.99 -1.43 13.94
N ARG A 10 30.80 -0.41 13.61
CA ARG A 10 30.31 0.94 13.30
C ARG A 10 29.33 0.91 12.12
N ARG A 11 29.63 0.25 11.02
CA ARG A 11 28.74 0.15 9.86
C ARG A 11 27.42 -0.56 10.21
N ALA A 12 27.48 -1.60 11.02
CA ALA A 12 26.28 -2.29 11.51
C ALA A 12 25.40 -1.36 12.36
N SER A 13 26.01 -0.57 13.25
CA SER A 13 25.28 0.40 14.10
C SER A 13 24.65 1.51 13.26
N VAL A 14 25.34 2.03 12.24
CA VAL A 14 24.82 3.05 11.32
C VAL A 14 23.63 2.51 10.53
N LEU A 15 23.73 1.30 10.00
CA LEU A 15 22.64 0.65 9.29
C LEU A 15 21.46 0.37 10.22
N GLY A 16 21.73 -0.12 11.44
CA GLY A 16 20.71 -0.31 12.48
C GLY A 16 19.99 0.98 12.83
N GLY A 17 20.72 2.09 12.96
CA GLY A 17 20.14 3.43 13.18
C GLY A 17 19.24 3.87 12.03
N ALA A 18 19.68 3.69 10.77
CA ALA A 18 18.86 4.02 9.60
C ALA A 18 17.57 3.17 9.52
N LEU A 19 17.67 1.87 9.79
CA LEU A 19 16.51 0.98 9.86
C LEU A 19 15.58 1.33 11.01
N GLY A 20 16.11 1.71 12.17
CA GLY A 20 15.35 2.20 13.32
C GLY A 20 14.55 3.45 12.99
N VAL A 21 15.15 4.43 12.30
CA VAL A 21 14.46 5.64 11.83
C VAL A 21 13.31 5.30 10.87
N LEU A 22 13.57 4.42 9.90
CA LEU A 22 12.53 3.97 8.97
C LEU A 22 11.40 3.25 9.71
N THR A 23 11.71 2.29 10.59
CA THR A 23 10.70 1.54 11.34
C THR A 23 9.85 2.48 12.21
N ALA A 24 10.47 3.41 12.93
CA ALA A 24 9.76 4.39 13.74
C ALA A 24 8.82 5.26 12.87
N ALA A 25 9.30 5.76 11.73
CA ALA A 25 8.49 6.54 10.80
C ALA A 25 7.33 5.72 10.24
N ASN A 26 7.54 4.44 9.90
CA ASN A 26 6.47 3.57 9.42
C ASN A 26 5.35 3.40 10.45
N VAL A 27 5.72 3.12 11.70
CA VAL A 27 4.73 2.97 12.79
C VAL A 27 4.01 4.29 13.06
N LEU A 28 4.73 5.41 13.14
CA LEU A 28 4.14 6.73 13.34
C LEU A 28 3.16 7.09 12.22
N ASN A 29 3.56 6.93 10.97
CA ASN A 29 2.75 7.31 9.81
C ASN A 29 1.53 6.41 9.61
N ASN A 30 1.60 5.13 9.98
CA ASN A 30 0.52 4.18 9.71
C ASN A 30 -0.34 3.85 10.93
N ARG A 31 0.12 4.08 12.17
CA ARG A 31 -0.63 3.66 13.38
C ARG A 31 -0.88 4.77 14.37
N VAL A 32 0.07 5.67 14.59
CA VAL A 32 0.03 6.61 15.72
C VAL A 32 -0.39 8.01 15.30
N ALA A 33 0.25 8.57 14.28
CA ALA A 33 0.17 10.00 13.96
C ALA A 33 -0.02 10.26 12.45
N ARG A 34 -0.95 9.55 11.82
CA ARG A 34 -1.19 9.58 10.35
C ARG A 34 -1.28 10.99 9.76
N ARG A 35 -1.93 11.92 10.46
CA ARG A 35 -2.06 13.31 10.00
C ARG A 35 -0.74 14.08 9.99
N TRP A 36 0.20 13.66 10.81
CA TRP A 36 1.52 14.25 10.94
C TRP A 36 2.57 13.58 10.04
N ALA A 37 2.14 12.66 9.16
CA ALA A 37 3.05 11.95 8.26
C ALA A 37 3.95 12.87 7.43
N PRO A 38 3.54 14.05 6.92
CA PRO A 38 4.47 14.97 6.26
C PRO A 38 5.61 15.45 7.16
N LEU A 39 5.31 15.77 8.44
CA LEU A 39 6.32 16.21 9.39
C LEU A 39 7.23 15.05 9.82
N THR A 40 6.65 13.90 10.20
CA THR A 40 7.42 12.73 10.61
C THR A 40 8.31 12.22 9.48
N SER A 41 7.82 12.20 8.25
CA SER A 41 8.59 11.84 7.06
C SER A 41 9.69 12.86 6.74
N ALA A 42 9.44 14.15 6.90
CA ALA A 42 10.46 15.18 6.70
C ALA A 42 11.59 15.04 7.73
N VAL A 43 11.26 14.85 9.01
CA VAL A 43 12.24 14.63 10.08
C VAL A 43 13.02 13.33 9.84
N ALA A 44 12.34 12.24 9.54
CA ALA A 44 12.99 10.97 9.24
C ALA A 44 13.90 11.05 8.02
N THR A 45 13.46 11.73 6.95
CA THR A 45 14.28 11.97 5.75
C THR A 45 15.52 12.79 6.09
N GLY A 46 15.37 13.88 6.85
CA GLY A 46 16.49 14.70 7.31
C GLY A 46 17.50 13.87 8.12
N THR A 47 17.01 13.08 9.07
CA THR A 47 17.85 12.18 9.90
C THR A 47 18.58 11.16 9.04
N LEU A 48 17.92 10.52 8.08
CA LEU A 48 18.55 9.57 7.16
C LEU A 48 19.63 10.24 6.30
N LEU A 49 19.38 11.45 5.81
CA LEU A 49 20.36 12.22 5.05
C LEU A 49 21.56 12.59 5.91
N LEU A 50 21.37 13.00 7.16
CA LEU A 50 22.46 13.27 8.10
C LEU A 50 23.31 12.03 8.36
N ILE A 51 22.69 10.87 8.61
CA ILE A 51 23.38 9.60 8.78
C ILE A 51 24.21 9.28 7.52
N ALA A 52 23.60 9.36 6.33
CA ALA A 52 24.28 9.07 5.08
C ALA A 52 25.46 10.03 4.82
N ARG A 53 25.25 11.33 5.06
CA ARG A 53 26.29 12.35 4.89
C ARG A 53 27.45 12.18 5.89
N GLY A 54 27.13 11.81 7.14
CA GLY A 54 28.12 11.46 8.16
C GLY A 54 29.01 10.25 7.78
N GLU A 55 28.48 9.34 6.95
CA GLU A 55 29.23 8.22 6.36
C GLU A 55 29.87 8.57 5.00
N GLY A 56 29.91 9.84 4.62
CA GLY A 56 30.54 10.31 3.38
C GLY A 56 29.76 9.98 2.10
N VAL A 57 28.48 9.61 2.20
CA VAL A 57 27.65 9.38 1.02
C VAL A 57 27.39 10.69 0.29
N THR A 58 27.70 10.75 -0.99
CA THR A 58 27.55 11.93 -1.84
C THR A 58 26.12 12.08 -2.35
N TRP A 59 25.71 13.29 -2.72
CA TRP A 59 24.41 13.54 -3.37
C TRP A 59 24.23 12.72 -4.65
N ARG A 60 25.31 12.47 -5.37
CA ARG A 60 25.32 11.62 -6.57
C ARG A 60 25.00 10.16 -6.23
N GLU A 61 25.56 9.64 -5.15
CA GLU A 61 25.26 8.29 -4.64
C GLU A 61 23.82 8.18 -4.13
N LEU A 62 23.27 9.25 -3.56
CA LEU A 62 21.85 9.33 -3.21
C LEU A 62 20.92 9.39 -4.43
N GLY A 63 21.45 9.63 -5.63
CA GLY A 63 20.67 9.73 -6.86
C GLY A 63 20.19 11.13 -7.20
N VAL A 64 20.62 12.16 -6.44
CA VAL A 64 20.34 13.57 -6.73
C VAL A 64 21.21 14.03 -7.90
N ARG A 65 20.77 13.68 -9.10
CA ARG A 65 21.44 13.98 -10.36
C ARG A 65 20.45 13.89 -11.52
N ARG A 66 20.80 14.42 -12.68
CA ARG A 66 20.00 14.33 -13.92
C ARG A 66 18.56 14.82 -13.75
N ALA A 67 18.33 15.93 -13.05
CA ALA A 67 16.99 16.44 -12.74
C ALA A 67 16.10 16.57 -13.98
N ARG A 68 16.62 17.10 -15.10
CA ARG A 68 15.85 17.24 -16.36
C ARG A 68 15.46 15.86 -16.93
N THR A 69 16.40 14.92 -17.02
CA THR A 69 16.09 13.55 -17.48
C THR A 69 15.06 12.90 -16.54
N GLY A 70 15.24 13.08 -15.23
CA GLY A 70 14.31 12.57 -14.22
C GLY A 70 12.90 13.13 -14.38
N ALA A 71 12.78 14.44 -14.61
CA ALA A 71 11.49 15.10 -14.82
C ALA A 71 10.79 14.59 -16.09
N VAL A 72 11.53 14.52 -17.21
CA VAL A 72 10.96 14.04 -18.50
C VAL A 72 10.55 12.57 -18.40
N THR A 73 11.45 11.70 -17.93
CA THR A 73 11.16 10.26 -17.84
C THR A 73 10.05 9.98 -16.82
N GLY A 74 10.14 10.59 -15.63
CA GLY A 74 9.14 10.42 -14.59
C GLY A 74 7.79 11.01 -15.00
N GLY A 75 7.77 12.17 -15.65
CA GLY A 75 6.55 12.78 -16.18
C GLY A 75 5.87 11.93 -17.24
N ALA A 76 6.64 11.36 -18.18
CA ALA A 76 6.10 10.45 -19.19
C ALA A 76 5.49 9.19 -18.56
N LEU A 77 6.16 8.60 -17.56
CA LEU A 77 5.64 7.44 -16.84
C LEU A 77 4.39 7.80 -16.02
N ALA A 78 4.37 8.97 -15.38
CA ALA A 78 3.21 9.48 -14.65
C ALA A 78 1.99 9.67 -15.58
N ALA A 79 2.21 10.20 -16.81
CA ALA A 79 1.17 10.30 -17.84
C ALA A 79 0.68 8.91 -18.27
N GLY A 80 1.56 7.93 -18.40
CA GLY A 80 1.19 6.54 -18.66
C GLY A 80 0.30 5.95 -17.56
N VAL A 81 0.64 6.17 -16.28
CA VAL A 81 -0.20 5.77 -15.14
C VAL A 81 -1.57 6.44 -15.22
N ALA A 82 -1.62 7.74 -15.51
CA ALA A 82 -2.88 8.46 -15.65
C ALA A 82 -3.76 7.84 -16.76
N ALA A 83 -3.17 7.50 -17.90
CA ALA A 83 -3.88 6.86 -19.01
C ALA A 83 -4.43 5.47 -18.63
N VAL A 84 -3.62 4.63 -17.92
CA VAL A 84 -4.03 3.31 -17.43
C VAL A 84 -5.19 3.45 -16.43
N TYR A 85 -5.11 4.39 -15.50
CA TYR A 85 -6.19 4.62 -14.52
C TYR A 85 -7.46 5.13 -15.21
N ALA A 86 -7.33 6.04 -16.17
CA ALA A 86 -8.48 6.53 -16.95
C ALA A 86 -9.16 5.40 -17.72
N ALA A 87 -8.40 4.54 -18.38
CA ALA A 87 -8.92 3.37 -19.10
C ALA A 87 -9.59 2.36 -18.14
N GLY A 88 -8.94 2.06 -17.02
CA GLY A 88 -9.47 1.13 -16.02
C GLY A 88 -10.78 1.62 -15.37
N VAL A 89 -10.89 2.92 -15.10
CA VAL A 89 -12.11 3.54 -14.57
C VAL A 89 -13.20 3.63 -15.64
N ALA A 90 -12.84 3.88 -16.90
CA ALA A 90 -13.81 3.93 -17.99
C ALA A 90 -14.47 2.57 -18.26
N HIS A 91 -13.71 1.48 -18.10
CA HIS A 91 -14.20 0.14 -18.39
C HIS A 91 -15.05 -0.44 -17.24
N PRO A 92 -16.32 -0.85 -17.45
CA PRO A 92 -17.23 -1.28 -16.38
C PRO A 92 -16.71 -2.44 -15.52
N ARG A 93 -16.04 -3.45 -16.14
CA ARG A 93 -15.55 -4.64 -15.43
C ARG A 93 -14.40 -4.36 -14.46
N THR A 94 -13.58 -3.35 -14.73
CA THR A 94 -12.42 -3.01 -13.89
C THR A 94 -12.69 -1.83 -12.97
N ARG A 95 -13.76 -1.08 -13.19
CA ARG A 95 -14.10 0.13 -12.44
C ARG A 95 -14.22 -0.11 -10.94
N ALA A 96 -14.84 -1.23 -10.53
CA ALA A 96 -15.03 -1.57 -9.12
C ALA A 96 -13.69 -1.77 -8.38
N LEU A 97 -12.60 -2.13 -9.08
CA LEU A 97 -11.26 -2.25 -8.50
C LEU A 97 -10.70 -0.91 -8.01
N PHE A 98 -11.26 0.21 -8.48
CA PHE A 98 -10.88 1.55 -8.06
C PHE A 98 -11.73 2.08 -6.90
N HIS A 99 -12.72 1.32 -6.39
CA HIS A 99 -13.49 1.71 -5.21
C HIS A 99 -12.65 1.52 -3.93
N ASP A 100 -11.92 2.56 -3.55
CA ASP A 100 -11.20 2.63 -2.28
C ASP A 100 -12.08 3.37 -1.26
N GLU A 101 -12.61 2.64 -0.28
CA GLU A 101 -13.50 3.19 0.75
C GLU A 101 -12.82 4.27 1.59
N ARG A 102 -11.50 4.22 1.78
CA ARG A 102 -10.74 5.27 2.47
C ARG A 102 -10.80 6.58 1.69
N ALA A 103 -10.57 6.53 0.36
CA ALA A 103 -10.64 7.70 -0.50
C ALA A 103 -12.06 8.23 -0.62
N LEU A 104 -13.06 7.33 -0.64
CA LEU A 104 -14.47 7.66 -0.79
C LEU A 104 -15.08 8.27 0.48
N ALA A 105 -14.61 7.88 1.66
CA ALA A 105 -15.03 8.43 2.96
C ALA A 105 -14.52 9.86 3.20
N LEU A 106 -13.49 10.31 2.50
CA LEU A 106 -12.90 11.64 2.70
C LEU A 106 -13.77 12.75 2.07
N SER A 107 -13.76 13.95 2.65
CA SER A 107 -14.28 15.16 2.01
C SER A 107 -13.41 15.55 0.80
N ARG A 108 -13.93 16.41 -0.10
CA ARG A 108 -13.15 16.89 -1.26
C ARG A 108 -11.84 17.58 -0.83
N ARG A 109 -11.90 18.41 0.22
CA ARG A 109 -10.72 19.10 0.77
C ARG A 109 -9.69 18.08 1.28
N ARG A 110 -10.14 17.06 1.99
CA ARG A 110 -9.25 16.01 2.50
C ARG A 110 -8.60 15.18 1.40
N VAL A 111 -9.30 14.90 0.30
CA VAL A 111 -8.69 14.23 -0.85
C VAL A 111 -7.60 15.07 -1.49
N LEU A 112 -7.82 16.38 -1.63
CA LEU A 112 -6.76 17.26 -2.14
C LEU A 112 -5.56 17.31 -1.19
N GLU A 113 -5.80 17.38 0.12
CA GLU A 113 -4.75 17.32 1.14
C GLU A 113 -3.99 15.99 1.07
N GLU A 114 -4.69 14.85 0.95
CA GLU A 114 -4.05 13.54 0.79
C GLU A 114 -3.19 13.49 -0.48
N ALA A 115 -3.75 13.85 -1.63
CA ALA A 115 -3.07 13.74 -2.92
C ALA A 115 -1.90 14.72 -3.09
N LEU A 116 -2.00 15.95 -2.52
CA LEU A 116 -1.03 17.02 -2.76
C LEU A 116 -0.07 17.27 -1.59
N VAL A 117 -0.36 16.76 -0.39
CA VAL A 117 0.46 16.97 0.81
C VAL A 117 0.86 15.65 1.45
N GLN A 118 -0.10 14.81 1.82
CA GLN A 118 0.18 13.58 2.55
C GLN A 118 0.97 12.58 1.68
N VAL A 119 0.54 12.34 0.46
CA VAL A 119 1.25 11.44 -0.46
C VAL A 119 2.65 11.97 -0.82
N PRO A 120 2.83 13.22 -1.32
CA PRO A 120 4.18 13.69 -1.69
C PRO A 120 5.14 13.74 -0.52
N PHE A 121 4.74 14.33 0.61
CA PHE A 121 5.62 14.63 1.73
C PHE A 121 5.53 13.61 2.87
N GLY A 122 4.38 12.97 3.07
CA GLY A 122 4.18 11.96 4.10
C GLY A 122 4.63 10.56 3.67
N THR A 123 4.64 10.27 2.37
CA THR A 123 4.96 8.94 1.83
C THR A 123 6.14 8.98 0.88
N VAL A 124 5.98 9.57 -0.32
CA VAL A 124 6.93 9.45 -1.43
C VAL A 124 8.30 9.99 -1.08
N LEU A 125 8.38 11.15 -0.40
CA LEU A 125 9.65 11.76 -0.02
C LEU A 125 10.53 10.80 0.79
N LEU A 126 9.99 10.28 1.88
CA LEU A 126 10.73 9.38 2.78
C LEU A 126 11.08 8.06 2.08
N GLU A 127 10.15 7.51 1.34
CA GLU A 127 10.33 6.20 0.70
C GLU A 127 11.36 6.26 -0.42
N GLU A 128 11.34 7.29 -1.27
CA GLU A 128 12.32 7.41 -2.34
C GLU A 128 13.72 7.76 -1.82
N VAL A 129 13.83 8.69 -0.87
CA VAL A 129 15.13 9.03 -0.27
C VAL A 129 15.67 7.87 0.56
N GLY A 130 14.82 7.22 1.36
CA GLY A 130 15.22 6.10 2.21
C GLY A 130 15.62 4.86 1.42
N PHE A 131 14.71 4.34 0.60
CA PHE A 131 14.89 3.04 -0.07
C PHE A 131 15.61 3.10 -1.41
N ARG A 132 15.65 4.23 -2.10
CA ARG A 132 16.39 4.39 -3.37
C ARG A 132 17.68 5.18 -3.18
N GLY A 133 17.74 6.05 -2.17
CA GLY A 133 18.92 6.86 -1.86
C GLY A 133 19.80 6.21 -0.78
N VAL A 134 19.36 6.33 0.47
CA VAL A 134 20.18 6.08 1.66
C VAL A 134 20.49 4.61 1.87
N LEU A 135 19.50 3.74 1.94
CA LEU A 135 19.69 2.32 2.23
C LEU A 135 20.63 1.63 1.22
N PRO A 136 20.44 1.76 -0.10
CA PRO A 136 21.36 1.13 -1.06
C PRO A 136 22.79 1.67 -0.94
N ALA A 137 22.95 2.96 -0.63
CA ALA A 137 24.26 3.57 -0.46
C ALA A 137 24.98 3.05 0.80
N LEU A 138 24.29 2.95 1.93
CA LEU A 138 24.84 2.40 3.18
C LEU A 138 25.11 0.89 3.07
N LEU A 139 24.18 0.13 2.52
CA LEU A 139 24.35 -1.31 2.27
C LEU A 139 25.52 -1.60 1.34
N GLY A 140 25.70 -0.77 0.30
CA GLY A 140 26.80 -0.89 -0.66
C GLY A 140 28.21 -0.67 -0.06
N ARG A 141 28.30 -0.13 1.18
CA ARG A 141 29.57 -0.07 1.92
C ARG A 141 30.02 -1.45 2.45
N SER A 142 29.11 -2.42 2.50
CA SER A 142 29.38 -3.76 3.06
C SER A 142 28.96 -4.92 2.16
N LEU A 143 28.09 -4.69 1.18
CA LEU A 143 27.54 -5.69 0.27
C LEU A 143 27.86 -5.36 -1.18
N PRO A 144 27.92 -6.38 -2.06
CA PRO A 144 27.97 -6.16 -3.49
C PRO A 144 26.78 -5.31 -3.96
N PRO A 145 26.93 -4.44 -4.99
CA PRO A 145 25.88 -3.51 -5.40
C PRO A 145 24.52 -4.14 -5.70
N ARG A 146 24.51 -5.29 -6.38
CA ARG A 146 23.27 -6.02 -6.69
C ARG A 146 22.56 -6.51 -5.43
N THR A 147 23.31 -7.04 -4.47
CA THR A 147 22.79 -7.50 -3.17
C THR A 147 22.27 -6.34 -2.35
N ALA A 148 22.98 -5.21 -2.31
CA ALA A 148 22.51 -4.00 -1.61
C ALA A 148 21.17 -3.50 -2.15
N VAL A 149 21.00 -3.51 -3.48
CA VAL A 149 19.74 -3.15 -4.14
C VAL A 149 18.64 -4.15 -3.81
N ALA A 150 18.92 -5.45 -3.91
CA ALA A 150 17.94 -6.50 -3.62
C ALA A 150 17.46 -6.45 -2.16
N VAL A 151 18.39 -6.27 -1.20
CA VAL A 151 18.03 -6.11 0.22
C VAL A 151 17.18 -4.86 0.45
N SER A 152 17.56 -3.72 -0.16
CA SER A 152 16.75 -2.50 -0.04
C SER A 152 15.35 -2.65 -0.64
N ALA A 153 15.23 -3.35 -1.77
CA ALA A 153 13.94 -3.63 -2.39
C ALA A 153 13.07 -4.60 -1.55
N ALA A 154 13.68 -5.61 -0.94
CA ALA A 154 12.99 -6.51 -0.01
C ALA A 154 12.49 -5.76 1.23
N LEU A 155 13.32 -4.90 1.82
CA LEU A 155 12.92 -4.04 2.94
C LEU A 155 11.79 -3.06 2.55
N PHE A 156 11.81 -2.56 1.33
CA PHE A 156 10.71 -1.76 0.79
C PHE A 156 9.42 -2.56 0.65
N GLY A 157 9.50 -3.82 0.25
CA GLY A 157 8.34 -4.73 0.29
C GLY A 157 7.80 -4.89 1.71
N LEU A 158 8.66 -5.20 2.67
CA LEU A 158 8.27 -5.36 4.09
C LEU A 158 7.70 -4.07 4.71
N TRP A 159 8.17 -2.90 4.27
CA TRP A 159 7.60 -1.60 4.64
C TRP A 159 6.09 -1.52 4.39
N HIS A 160 5.60 -2.22 3.37
CA HIS A 160 4.21 -2.18 2.95
C HIS A 160 3.28 -3.15 3.72
N VAL A 161 3.77 -3.89 4.71
CA VAL A 161 2.92 -4.78 5.52
C VAL A 161 1.80 -4.00 6.20
N LEU A 162 2.09 -2.88 6.87
CA LEU A 162 1.07 -2.08 7.54
C LEU A 162 0.07 -1.43 6.56
N PRO A 163 0.51 -0.77 5.46
CA PRO A 163 -0.39 -0.28 4.43
C PRO A 163 -1.24 -1.38 3.77
N ALA A 164 -0.67 -2.56 3.53
CA ALA A 164 -1.40 -3.68 2.93
C ALA A 164 -2.52 -4.22 3.82
N MET A 165 -2.30 -4.29 5.13
CA MET A 165 -3.36 -4.64 6.09
C MET A 165 -4.52 -3.65 6.03
N ASP A 166 -4.23 -2.34 5.92
CA ASP A 166 -5.27 -1.31 5.77
C ASP A 166 -5.97 -1.40 4.41
N MET A 167 -5.23 -1.75 3.35
CA MET A 167 -5.78 -1.94 2.00
C MET A 167 -6.75 -3.12 1.93
N ALA A 168 -6.45 -4.23 2.60
CA ALA A 168 -7.31 -5.41 2.66
C ALA A 168 -8.73 -5.07 3.18
N VAL A 169 -8.79 -4.17 4.16
CA VAL A 169 -10.07 -3.71 4.71
C VAL A 169 -10.76 -2.68 3.81
N ALA A 170 -9.96 -1.81 3.16
CA ALA A 170 -10.48 -0.66 2.42
C ALA A 170 -10.91 -0.96 0.98
N ASN A 171 -10.45 -2.06 0.40
CA ASN A 171 -10.78 -2.47 -0.97
C ASN A 171 -11.01 -3.98 -1.05
N PRO A 172 -12.20 -4.47 -0.71
CA PRO A 172 -12.52 -5.90 -0.75
C PRO A 172 -12.43 -6.52 -2.16
N ALA A 173 -12.71 -5.76 -3.21
CA ALA A 173 -12.58 -6.23 -4.59
C ALA A 173 -11.11 -6.56 -4.94
N LEU A 174 -10.18 -5.72 -4.50
CA LEU A 174 -8.75 -5.97 -4.66
C LEU A 174 -8.30 -7.19 -3.84
N GLY A 175 -8.84 -7.36 -2.64
CA GLY A 175 -8.59 -8.55 -1.80
C GLY A 175 -8.97 -9.84 -2.51
N ARG A 176 -10.17 -9.90 -3.10
CA ARG A 176 -10.64 -11.07 -3.87
C ARG A 176 -9.80 -11.33 -5.11
N LEU A 177 -9.46 -10.29 -5.86
CA LEU A 177 -8.58 -10.42 -7.03
C LEU A 177 -7.21 -11.02 -6.66
N THR A 178 -6.63 -10.60 -5.53
CA THR A 178 -5.35 -11.16 -5.06
C THR A 178 -5.50 -12.57 -4.48
N ALA A 179 -6.71 -12.99 -4.11
CA ALA A 179 -7.04 -14.36 -3.74
C ALA A 179 -7.21 -15.29 -4.95
N GLY A 180 -7.13 -14.75 -6.17
CA GLY A 180 -7.19 -15.51 -7.43
C GLY A 180 -8.56 -15.51 -8.10
N GLU A 181 -9.50 -14.67 -7.66
CA GLU A 181 -10.77 -14.47 -8.35
C GLU A 181 -10.56 -13.69 -9.66
N ALA A 182 -11.36 -13.99 -10.68
CA ALA A 182 -11.34 -13.24 -11.92
C ALA A 182 -11.78 -11.77 -11.67
N PRO A 183 -11.29 -10.78 -12.47
CA PRO A 183 -11.64 -9.37 -12.27
C PRO A 183 -13.15 -9.08 -12.21
N ASP A 184 -13.94 -9.79 -13.00
CA ASP A 184 -15.41 -9.68 -13.04
C ASP A 184 -16.04 -10.24 -11.74
N GLU A 185 -15.51 -11.35 -11.23
CA GLU A 185 -15.96 -11.97 -9.98
C GLU A 185 -15.51 -11.14 -8.77
N ALA A 186 -14.27 -10.66 -8.77
CA ALA A 186 -13.73 -9.80 -7.71
C ALA A 186 -14.46 -8.46 -7.64
N ALA A 187 -14.97 -7.93 -8.75
CA ALA A 187 -15.76 -6.71 -8.82
C ALA A 187 -17.23 -6.89 -8.41
N GLY A 188 -17.72 -8.14 -8.37
CA GLY A 188 -19.10 -8.46 -8.00
C GLY A 188 -19.41 -8.21 -6.51
N PRO A 189 -20.68 -8.20 -6.13
CA PRO A 189 -21.10 -8.11 -4.73
C PRO A 189 -20.53 -9.30 -3.95
N MET A 190 -20.04 -9.05 -2.74
CA MET A 190 -19.56 -10.10 -1.84
C MET A 190 -20.68 -11.14 -1.68
N ARG A 191 -20.40 -12.37 -2.09
CA ARG A 191 -21.33 -13.49 -1.87
C ARG A 191 -21.42 -13.74 -0.35
N THR A 192 -22.23 -12.97 0.32
CA THR A 192 -22.66 -13.32 1.66
C THR A 192 -23.44 -14.62 1.52
N ALA A 193 -22.94 -15.70 2.08
CA ALA A 193 -23.72 -16.90 2.25
C ALA A 193 -25.02 -16.47 2.98
N ARG A 194 -26.12 -16.46 2.22
CA ARG A 194 -27.44 -16.14 2.76
C ARG A 194 -27.67 -17.14 3.89
N PRO A 195 -27.97 -16.70 5.11
CA PRO A 195 -28.40 -17.65 6.11
C PRO A 195 -29.69 -18.29 5.55
N GLU A 196 -29.63 -19.58 5.26
CA GLU A 196 -30.84 -20.34 5.01
C GLU A 196 -31.71 -20.13 6.24
N THR A 197 -32.87 -19.51 6.04
CA THR A 197 -33.91 -19.40 7.07
C THR A 197 -34.37 -20.80 7.36
N VAL A 198 -33.78 -21.40 8.39
CA VAL A 198 -34.31 -22.63 8.99
C VAL A 198 -35.70 -22.30 9.50
N ARG A 199 -36.70 -22.78 8.77
CA ARG A 199 -38.09 -22.72 9.16
C ARG A 199 -38.24 -23.55 10.42
N THR A 200 -38.37 -22.86 11.55
CA THR A 200 -38.56 -23.51 12.84
C THR A 200 -39.97 -24.11 12.88
N GLU A 201 -40.08 -25.41 12.61
CA GLU A 201 -41.26 -26.18 12.99
C GLU A 201 -41.23 -26.36 14.50
N THR A 202 -42.24 -25.81 15.17
CA THR A 202 -42.42 -25.90 16.62
C THR A 202 -42.86 -27.32 16.97
N VAL A 203 -41.95 -28.16 17.40
CA VAL A 203 -42.30 -29.43 18.04
C VAL A 203 -41.89 -29.37 19.52
N ARG A 204 -42.92 -29.52 20.34
CA ARG A 204 -42.90 -29.53 21.79
C ARG A 204 -42.17 -30.74 22.35
N THR A 205 -41.01 -30.55 22.95
CA THR A 205 -40.48 -31.33 24.11
C THR A 205 -39.31 -30.55 24.72
N GLU A 206 -39.39 -30.18 25.99
CA GLU A 206 -38.48 -29.23 26.67
C GLU A 206 -37.02 -29.73 26.79
N THR A 207 -36.74 -31.02 26.74
CA THR A 207 -35.39 -31.60 26.77
C THR A 207 -34.72 -31.66 25.39
N ALA A 208 -35.46 -31.92 24.32
CA ALA A 208 -34.98 -31.88 22.95
C ALA A 208 -34.65 -30.43 22.50
N GLY A 209 -35.33 -29.45 23.06
CA GLY A 209 -35.08 -28.03 22.74
C GLY A 209 -33.71 -27.52 23.20
N GLN A 210 -33.20 -27.97 24.34
CA GLN A 210 -31.89 -27.54 24.84
C GLN A 210 -30.74 -28.14 24.03
N GLU A 211 -30.88 -29.38 23.59
CA GLU A 211 -29.87 -30.05 22.78
C GLU A 211 -29.82 -29.50 21.35
N THR A 212 -30.99 -29.18 20.77
CA THR A 212 -31.09 -28.52 19.44
C THR A 212 -30.52 -27.09 19.49
N VAL A 213 -30.76 -26.33 20.53
CA VAL A 213 -30.18 -24.97 20.70
C VAL A 213 -28.67 -25.06 20.90
N ARG A 214 -28.18 -26.06 21.65
CA ARG A 214 -26.74 -26.27 21.85
C ARG A 214 -26.04 -26.66 20.54
N THR A 215 -26.64 -27.54 19.74
CA THR A 215 -26.11 -27.96 18.43
C THR A 215 -26.09 -26.79 17.46
N ALA A 216 -27.17 -26.01 17.36
CA ALA A 216 -27.23 -24.81 16.53
C ALA A 216 -26.18 -23.75 16.93
N ARG A 217 -25.95 -23.54 18.24
CA ARG A 217 -24.87 -22.66 18.73
C ARG A 217 -23.49 -23.14 18.36
N LEU A 218 -23.22 -24.44 18.44
CA LEU A 218 -21.94 -25.04 18.05
C LEU A 218 -21.70 -24.95 16.54
N GLU A 219 -22.74 -25.15 15.73
CA GLU A 219 -22.66 -24.98 14.27
C GLU A 219 -22.42 -23.51 13.91
N THR A 220 -23.13 -22.58 14.54
CA THR A 220 -22.92 -21.15 14.32
C THR A 220 -21.48 -20.76 14.68
N ALA A 221 -20.98 -21.19 15.84
CA ALA A 221 -19.60 -20.93 16.26
C ALA A 221 -18.56 -21.53 15.30
N ARG A 222 -18.80 -22.74 14.78
CA ARG A 222 -17.93 -23.36 13.77
C ARG A 222 -17.91 -22.58 12.46
N LEU A 223 -19.09 -22.12 12.00
CA LEU A 223 -19.20 -21.31 10.78
C LEU A 223 -18.52 -19.95 10.95
N GLU A 224 -18.68 -19.32 12.11
CA GLU A 224 -17.98 -18.05 12.44
C GLU A 224 -16.45 -18.26 12.48
N THR A 225 -15.97 -19.34 13.09
CA THR A 225 -14.55 -19.67 13.13
C THR A 225 -14.00 -19.89 11.70
N ALA A 226 -14.68 -20.69 10.89
CA ALA A 226 -14.29 -20.93 9.50
C ALA A 226 -14.26 -19.63 8.66
N ARG A 227 -15.24 -18.73 8.85
CA ARG A 227 -15.25 -17.41 8.20
C ARG A 227 -14.06 -16.55 8.63
N LEU A 228 -13.75 -16.53 9.92
CA LEU A 228 -12.60 -15.78 10.45
C LEU A 228 -11.27 -16.32 9.91
N GLU A 229 -11.13 -17.63 9.81
CA GLU A 229 -9.95 -18.28 9.23
C GLU A 229 -9.79 -17.94 7.75
N THR A 230 -10.87 -18.01 6.98
CA THR A 230 -10.87 -17.62 5.55
C THR A 230 -10.47 -16.17 5.38
N ALA A 231 -11.07 -15.24 6.14
CA ALA A 231 -10.74 -13.82 6.09
C ALA A 231 -9.28 -13.54 6.47
N ARG A 232 -8.73 -14.28 7.45
CA ARG A 232 -7.30 -14.19 7.80
C ARG A 232 -6.39 -14.65 6.67
N LEU A 233 -6.73 -15.75 6.01
CA LEU A 233 -5.97 -16.27 4.88
C LEU A 233 -6.00 -15.32 3.67
N GLU A 234 -7.15 -14.74 3.35
CA GLU A 234 -7.29 -13.72 2.30
C GLU A 234 -6.44 -12.48 2.61
N THR A 235 -6.52 -11.98 3.85
CA THR A 235 -5.67 -10.87 4.28
C THR A 235 -4.19 -11.22 4.19
N ALA A 236 -3.78 -12.40 4.62
CA ALA A 236 -2.38 -12.83 4.56
C ALA A 236 -1.88 -12.93 3.11
N ARG A 237 -2.71 -13.45 2.19
CA ARG A 237 -2.39 -13.51 0.76
C ARG A 237 -2.24 -12.11 0.15
N LEU A 238 -3.16 -11.19 0.46
CA LEU A 238 -3.07 -9.81 -0.01
C LEU A 238 -1.79 -9.13 0.51
N VAL A 239 -1.49 -9.28 1.81
CA VAL A 239 -0.27 -8.73 2.41
C VAL A 239 0.97 -9.31 1.72
N ALA A 240 1.05 -10.64 1.55
CA ALA A 240 2.16 -11.30 0.88
C ALA A 240 2.31 -10.84 -0.59
N GLY A 241 1.21 -10.76 -1.32
CA GLY A 241 1.18 -10.25 -2.69
C GLY A 241 1.64 -8.80 -2.79
N THR A 242 1.18 -7.94 -1.87
CA THR A 242 1.60 -6.54 -1.79
C THR A 242 3.09 -6.44 -1.47
N VAL A 243 3.60 -7.18 -0.49
CA VAL A 243 5.03 -7.21 -0.15
C VAL A 243 5.87 -7.63 -1.34
N ALA A 244 5.46 -8.69 -2.05
CA ALA A 244 6.19 -9.18 -3.22
C ALA A 244 6.15 -8.16 -4.38
N SER A 245 4.98 -7.63 -4.71
CA SER A 245 4.83 -6.67 -5.81
C SER A 245 5.54 -5.35 -5.54
N THR A 246 5.51 -4.85 -4.31
CA THR A 246 6.23 -3.63 -3.92
C THR A 246 7.75 -3.86 -3.83
N ALA A 247 8.22 -5.05 -3.48
CA ALA A 247 9.63 -5.40 -3.61
C ALA A 247 10.09 -5.39 -5.07
N VAL A 248 9.30 -5.95 -5.99
CA VAL A 248 9.57 -5.88 -7.43
C VAL A 248 9.55 -4.44 -7.93
N ALA A 249 8.54 -3.66 -7.54
CA ALA A 249 8.49 -2.22 -7.84
C ALA A 249 9.74 -1.49 -7.29
N GLY A 250 10.24 -1.89 -6.11
CA GLY A 250 11.49 -1.40 -5.54
C GLY A 250 12.69 -1.59 -6.45
N LEU A 251 12.81 -2.75 -7.09
CA LEU A 251 13.87 -3.03 -8.08
C LEU A 251 13.72 -2.17 -9.33
N VAL A 252 12.49 -2.06 -9.86
CA VAL A 252 12.18 -1.22 -11.04
C VAL A 252 12.51 0.25 -10.76
N PHE A 253 12.08 0.77 -9.62
CA PHE A 253 12.35 2.15 -9.20
C PHE A 253 13.85 2.40 -9.00
N HIS A 254 14.58 1.43 -8.46
CA HIS A 254 16.03 1.54 -8.37
C HIS A 254 16.68 1.59 -9.76
N GLY A 255 16.25 0.76 -10.70
CA GLY A 255 16.71 0.81 -12.10
C GLY A 255 16.42 2.16 -12.75
N LEU A 256 15.23 2.71 -12.53
CA LEU A 256 14.82 4.02 -13.00
C LEU A 256 15.68 5.14 -12.41
N ARG A 257 15.89 5.11 -11.08
CA ARG A 257 16.80 6.02 -10.38
C ARG A 257 18.23 5.93 -10.93
N HIS A 258 18.71 4.75 -11.24
CA HIS A 258 20.06 4.56 -11.79
C HIS A 258 20.20 5.23 -13.17
N ARG A 259 19.18 5.14 -14.02
CA ARG A 259 19.18 5.69 -15.39
C ARG A 259 18.86 7.18 -15.43
N ALA A 260 17.88 7.63 -14.67
CA ALA A 260 17.29 8.96 -14.78
C ALA A 260 17.40 9.85 -13.52
N GLY A 261 18.00 9.34 -12.43
CA GLY A 261 18.05 10.04 -11.13
C GLY A 261 16.80 9.81 -10.28
N LEU A 262 16.86 10.29 -9.03
CA LEU A 262 15.83 10.02 -8.00
C LEU A 262 14.45 10.61 -8.34
N LEU A 263 14.42 11.69 -9.14
CA LEU A 263 13.17 12.37 -9.49
C LEU A 263 12.26 11.49 -10.39
N ALA A 264 12.84 10.61 -11.21
CA ALA A 264 12.05 9.76 -12.10
C ALA A 264 11.17 8.74 -11.34
N PRO A 265 11.70 7.90 -10.43
CA PRO A 265 10.85 7.03 -9.62
C PRO A 265 9.93 7.83 -8.69
N ALA A 266 10.37 8.98 -8.15
CA ALA A 266 9.52 9.81 -7.29
C ALA A 266 8.25 10.31 -8.01
N LEU A 267 8.35 10.76 -9.26
CA LEU A 267 7.19 11.19 -10.04
C LEU A 267 6.28 10.02 -10.42
N LEU A 268 6.84 8.87 -10.79
CA LEU A 268 6.06 7.66 -11.04
C LEU A 268 5.31 7.22 -9.76
N HIS A 269 6.00 7.18 -8.64
CA HIS A 269 5.43 6.81 -7.34
C HIS A 269 4.32 7.78 -6.91
N LEU A 270 4.57 9.08 -7.05
CA LEU A 270 3.58 10.11 -6.80
C LEU A 270 2.32 9.90 -7.64
N ALA A 271 2.48 9.64 -8.94
CA ALA A 271 1.35 9.42 -9.83
C ALA A 271 0.53 8.18 -9.43
N THR A 272 1.17 7.05 -9.15
CA THR A 272 0.48 5.82 -8.74
C THR A 272 -0.35 6.02 -7.48
N ASN A 273 0.16 6.75 -6.50
CA ASN A 273 -0.52 6.93 -5.23
C ASN A 273 -1.56 8.07 -5.27
N SER A 274 -1.20 9.26 -5.81
CA SER A 274 -2.11 10.41 -5.80
C SER A 274 -3.28 10.26 -6.76
N LEU A 275 -3.06 9.67 -7.94
CA LEU A 275 -4.13 9.48 -8.94
C LEU A 275 -5.16 8.43 -8.48
N GLY A 276 -4.80 7.51 -7.57
CA GLY A 276 -5.74 6.57 -6.96
C GLY A 276 -6.92 7.27 -6.29
N TYR A 277 -6.68 8.37 -5.57
CA TYR A 277 -7.75 9.16 -4.94
C TYR A 277 -8.72 9.77 -5.96
N ALA A 278 -8.21 10.25 -7.10
CA ALA A 278 -9.04 10.78 -8.17
C ALA A 278 -9.82 9.66 -8.87
N ALA A 279 -9.14 8.56 -9.18
CA ALA A 279 -9.72 7.39 -9.82
C ALA A 279 -10.89 6.81 -9.02
N ALA A 280 -10.75 6.63 -7.70
CA ALA A 280 -11.81 6.15 -6.83
C ALA A 280 -13.07 7.02 -6.93
N ARG A 281 -12.91 8.33 -6.91
CA ARG A 281 -14.05 9.27 -6.98
C ARG A 281 -14.72 9.31 -8.34
N VAL A 282 -13.94 9.21 -9.41
CA VAL A 282 -14.50 9.16 -10.77
C VAL A 282 -15.25 7.86 -10.98
N ALA A 283 -14.66 6.72 -10.56
CA ALA A 283 -15.29 5.41 -10.61
C ALA A 283 -16.67 5.43 -9.93
N ARG A 284 -16.74 5.89 -8.67
CA ARG A 284 -17.99 5.99 -7.93
C ARG A 284 -19.03 6.88 -8.60
N ARG A 285 -18.62 8.01 -9.21
CA ARG A 285 -19.55 8.89 -9.93
C ARG A 285 -20.15 8.23 -11.16
N LEU A 286 -19.37 7.44 -11.87
CA LEU A 286 -19.81 6.73 -13.06
C LEU A 286 -20.78 5.57 -12.72
N ASP A 287 -20.69 5.01 -11.52
CA ASP A 287 -21.58 3.94 -11.04
C ASP A 287 -22.86 4.47 -10.36
N GLN A 288 -22.91 5.77 -10.03
CA GLN A 288 -24.15 6.38 -9.53
C GLN A 288 -25.14 6.57 -10.68
N PRO A 289 -26.39 6.02 -10.58
CA PRO A 289 -27.40 6.30 -11.60
C PRO A 289 -27.60 7.81 -11.72
N SER A 290 -27.64 8.31 -12.94
CA SER A 290 -27.91 9.71 -13.22
C SER A 290 -29.19 10.13 -12.52
N ARG A 291 -29.06 11.02 -11.51
CA ARG A 291 -30.20 11.70 -10.89
C ARG A 291 -30.83 12.64 -11.92
N GLY A 292 -31.66 12.10 -12.80
CA GLY A 292 -32.27 12.91 -13.82
C GLY A 292 -33.11 12.16 -14.81
N SER A 293 -34.34 11.84 -14.46
CA SER A 293 -35.56 12.16 -15.18
C SER A 293 -36.76 11.45 -14.54
N ALA A 294 -37.07 11.80 -13.29
CA ALA A 294 -38.46 11.75 -12.92
C ALA A 294 -39.16 12.88 -13.71
N ARG A 295 -39.59 12.59 -14.95
CA ARG A 295 -40.59 13.41 -15.61
C ARG A 295 -41.82 13.38 -14.70
N PRO A 296 -42.37 14.53 -14.25
CA PRO A 296 -43.67 14.52 -13.62
C PRO A 296 -44.68 14.02 -14.65
N VAL A 297 -45.32 12.90 -14.33
CA VAL A 297 -46.51 12.45 -15.05
C VAL A 297 -47.57 13.52 -14.78
N ARG A 298 -47.93 14.25 -15.84
CA ARG A 298 -49.10 15.11 -15.86
C ARG A 298 -50.33 14.28 -16.08
#